data_13f43223918b936c9e91b6d74f64ec2f
#
_entry.id   13f43223918b936c9e91b6d74f64ec2f
#
_cell.length_a   1.000
_cell.length_b   1.000
_cell.length_c   1.000
_cell.angle_alpha   90.00
_cell.angle_beta   90.00
_cell.angle_gamma   90.00
#
_symmetry.space_group_name_H-M   'P 1'
#
loop_
_entity.id
_entity.type
_entity.pdbx_description
1 polymer ?
#
loop_
_entity_poly.entity_id
_entity_poly.type
_entity_poly.pdbx_seq_one_letter_code
_entity_poly.pdbx_strand_id
1 'polypeptide(L)'
;MEGQLYSQIYPSKPSKYRSVLQHWLWQGIVDVVGALKVFHFPDEAILQKQLIAAHFDLKPANILVTHNGTLLLTDFGQARMKDFNPLGGSSLTAQTGDANYQPPPVSPLHNAISTSVGLGISHTQDVGLRWSRAYDVWSMACIMTEVIEYITQGSAGFKAFGQRRINEDQSSAAFWKRGATEGTYELKVSVQEALNRFRRTQDRYLIMVTDLIESMFYINPLQRPPIADCLAIISEDIPTDEWPLKDEDEISICGLGTNPQLRNM
;
A
#
# COMPACT_ATOMS: atom_id res chain seq x y z
N MET A 1 -2.88 15.81 -10.96
CA MET A 1 -4.20 15.16 -10.86
C MET A 1 -4.18 14.37 -9.57
N GLU A 2 -4.94 14.83 -8.57
CA GLU A 2 -5.15 14.07 -7.33
C GLU A 2 -5.83 12.76 -7.70
N GLY A 3 -5.40 11.68 -7.06
CA GLY A 3 -5.84 10.33 -7.39
C GLY A 3 -7.36 10.17 -7.34
N GLN A 4 -7.90 9.34 -8.21
CA GLN A 4 -9.35 9.14 -8.34
C GLN A 4 -10.00 8.67 -7.04
N LEU A 5 -9.24 7.95 -6.18
CA LEU A 5 -9.74 7.49 -4.89
C LEU A 5 -10.16 8.65 -3.97
N TYR A 6 -9.33 9.71 -3.86
CA TYR A 6 -9.59 10.80 -2.91
C TYR A 6 -10.44 11.92 -3.48
N SER A 7 -10.49 12.11 -4.79
CA SER A 7 -11.32 13.14 -5.42
C SER A 7 -12.82 12.81 -5.39
N GLN A 8 -13.16 11.55 -5.19
CA GLN A 8 -14.56 11.07 -5.15
C GLN A 8 -15.13 10.95 -3.73
N ILE A 9 -14.30 11.13 -2.68
CA ILE A 9 -14.71 10.95 -1.30
C ILE A 9 -14.79 12.31 -0.62
N TYR A 10 -15.98 12.75 -0.25
CA TYR A 10 -16.19 13.97 0.53
C TYR A 10 -16.13 13.65 2.03
N PRO A 11 -15.51 14.54 2.85
CA PRO A 11 -15.47 14.34 4.28
C PRO A 11 -16.89 14.49 4.85
N SER A 12 -17.50 13.41 5.19
CA SER A 12 -18.65 13.41 6.04
C SER A 12 -18.22 13.35 7.50
N LYS A 13 -19.01 13.90 8.34
CA LYS A 13 -19.11 13.89 9.81
C LYS A 13 -18.14 12.99 10.59
N PRO A 14 -17.77 13.33 11.83
CA PRO A 14 -16.94 12.48 12.67
C PRO A 14 -17.53 11.06 12.73
N SER A 15 -16.66 10.09 12.51
CA SER A 15 -16.98 8.67 12.36
C SER A 15 -17.89 8.18 13.50
N LYS A 16 -19.01 7.58 13.17
CA LYS A 16 -19.87 6.77 14.07
C LYS A 16 -19.20 5.42 14.42
N TYR A 17 -18.06 5.12 13.84
CA TYR A 17 -17.36 3.86 13.99
C TYR A 17 -16.54 3.83 15.29
N ARG A 18 -16.50 2.67 15.94
CA ARG A 18 -15.69 2.45 17.16
C ARG A 18 -14.20 2.34 16.83
N SER A 19 -13.86 1.93 15.61
CA SER A 19 -12.50 1.84 15.09
C SER A 19 -12.42 2.48 13.71
N VAL A 20 -11.29 3.11 13.40
CA VAL A 20 -10.95 3.57 12.04
C VAL A 20 -11.06 2.42 11.03
N LEU A 21 -10.75 1.21 11.47
CA LEU A 21 -10.73 0.02 10.61
C LEU A 21 -12.12 -0.49 10.25
N GLN A 22 -13.18 0.00 10.91
CA GLN A 22 -14.58 -0.27 10.54
C GLN A 22 -15.08 0.63 9.40
N HIS A 23 -14.29 1.61 8.99
CA HIS A 23 -14.68 2.49 7.89
C HIS A 23 -14.65 1.72 6.55
N TRP A 24 -15.69 1.90 5.71
CA TRP A 24 -15.83 1.18 4.43
C TRP A 24 -14.60 1.31 3.50
N LEU A 25 -13.95 2.48 3.52
CA LEU A 25 -12.75 2.72 2.74
C LEU A 25 -11.58 1.83 3.19
N TRP A 26 -11.41 1.64 4.51
CA TRP A 26 -10.41 0.71 5.03
C TRP A 26 -10.69 -0.72 4.59
N GLN A 27 -11.95 -1.11 4.63
CA GLN A 27 -12.41 -2.41 4.16
C GLN A 27 -12.01 -2.67 2.71
N GLY A 28 -12.28 -1.67 1.85
CA GLY A 28 -11.88 -1.74 0.46
C GLY A 28 -10.35 -1.85 0.30
N ILE A 29 -9.56 -1.24 1.20
CA ILE A 29 -8.09 -1.41 1.20
C ILE A 29 -7.71 -2.85 1.56
N VAL A 30 -8.38 -3.50 2.49
CA VAL A 30 -8.16 -4.94 2.79
C VAL A 30 -8.44 -5.80 1.56
N ASP A 31 -9.52 -5.51 0.81
CA ASP A 31 -9.82 -6.20 -0.45
C ASP A 31 -8.72 -5.97 -1.51
N VAL A 32 -8.18 -4.76 -1.62
CA VAL A 32 -7.06 -4.44 -2.53
C VAL A 32 -5.79 -5.20 -2.14
N VAL A 33 -5.49 -5.32 -0.84
CA VAL A 33 -4.36 -6.15 -0.34
C VAL A 33 -4.58 -7.62 -0.70
N GLY A 34 -5.83 -8.11 -0.60
CA GLY A 34 -6.22 -9.45 -1.05
C GLY A 34 -5.99 -9.66 -2.55
N ALA A 35 -6.41 -8.71 -3.38
CA ALA A 35 -6.18 -8.74 -4.82
C ALA A 35 -4.67 -8.73 -5.16
N LEU A 36 -3.89 -7.91 -4.47
CA LEU A 36 -2.44 -7.85 -4.63
C LEU A 36 -1.76 -9.16 -4.22
N LYS A 37 -2.24 -9.82 -3.15
CA LYS A 37 -1.77 -11.17 -2.77
C LYS A 37 -1.99 -12.18 -3.90
N VAL A 38 -3.19 -12.22 -4.49
CA VAL A 38 -3.48 -13.12 -5.61
C VAL A 38 -2.57 -12.81 -6.81
N PHE A 39 -2.31 -11.54 -7.07
CA PHE A 39 -1.42 -11.14 -8.15
C PHE A 39 0.05 -11.51 -7.89
N HIS A 40 0.55 -11.33 -6.66
CA HIS A 40 1.90 -11.72 -6.27
C HIS A 40 2.11 -13.23 -6.25
N PHE A 41 1.06 -14.00 -5.91
CA PHE A 41 1.09 -15.45 -5.74
C PHE A 41 -0.04 -16.09 -6.55
N PRO A 42 0.05 -16.01 -7.89
CA PRO A 42 -0.94 -16.64 -8.74
C PRO A 42 -0.94 -18.17 -8.53
N ASP A 43 -2.09 -18.78 -8.72
CA ASP A 43 -2.25 -20.22 -8.50
C ASP A 43 -1.39 -21.02 -9.49
N GLU A 44 -0.33 -21.64 -8.99
CA GLU A 44 0.63 -22.41 -9.78
C GLU A 44 -0.01 -23.69 -10.36
N ALA A 45 -1.01 -24.25 -9.68
CA ALA A 45 -1.70 -25.45 -10.17
C ALA A 45 -2.54 -25.13 -11.42
N ILE A 46 -3.14 -23.95 -11.47
CA ILE A 46 -3.88 -23.47 -12.64
C ILE A 46 -2.93 -23.12 -13.77
N LEU A 47 -1.84 -22.42 -13.47
CA LEU A 47 -0.90 -21.92 -14.47
C LEU A 47 0.13 -22.96 -14.93
N GLN A 48 0.25 -24.08 -14.20
CA GLN A 48 1.23 -25.16 -14.42
C GLN A 48 2.70 -24.63 -14.44
N LYS A 49 2.93 -23.47 -13.81
CA LYS A 49 4.24 -22.85 -13.70
C LYS A 49 4.28 -21.85 -12.55
N GLN A 50 5.45 -21.67 -11.98
CA GLN A 50 5.71 -20.66 -10.97
C GLN A 50 6.01 -19.32 -11.61
N LEU A 51 5.26 -18.28 -11.21
CA LEU A 51 5.42 -16.92 -11.72
C LEU A 51 5.84 -15.94 -10.63
N ILE A 52 6.58 -14.96 -11.07
CA ILE A 52 6.85 -13.75 -10.29
C ILE A 52 6.04 -12.63 -10.90
N ALA A 53 5.25 -11.95 -10.09
CA ALA A 53 4.51 -10.79 -10.51
C ALA A 53 4.70 -9.65 -9.52
N ALA A 54 4.78 -8.42 -10.01
CA ALA A 54 4.75 -7.19 -9.24
C ALA A 54 4.09 -6.09 -10.07
N HIS A 55 3.32 -5.22 -9.42
CA HIS A 55 2.53 -4.17 -10.06
C HIS A 55 3.37 -2.95 -10.44
N PHE A 56 4.27 -2.52 -9.57
CA PHE A 56 5.21 -1.42 -9.71
C PHE A 56 4.63 0.00 -9.88
N ASP A 57 3.32 0.17 -9.91
CA ASP A 57 2.66 1.48 -9.96
C ASP A 57 1.43 1.56 -9.05
N LEU A 58 1.55 0.98 -7.84
CA LEU A 58 0.50 1.11 -6.83
C LEU A 58 0.44 2.55 -6.33
N LYS A 59 -0.72 3.16 -6.51
CA LYS A 59 -1.06 4.52 -6.06
C LYS A 59 -2.58 4.69 -6.02
N PRO A 60 -3.11 5.67 -5.30
CA PRO A 60 -4.55 5.91 -5.23
C PRO A 60 -5.23 6.12 -6.59
N ALA A 61 -4.51 6.69 -7.57
CA ALA A 61 -5.03 6.87 -8.93
C ALA A 61 -5.34 5.55 -9.66
N ASN A 62 -4.69 4.46 -9.26
CA ASN A 62 -4.86 3.13 -9.83
C ASN A 62 -5.79 2.24 -8.98
N ILE A 63 -6.54 2.85 -8.06
CA ILE A 63 -7.60 2.18 -7.30
C ILE A 63 -8.92 2.87 -7.66
N LEU A 64 -9.80 2.13 -8.31
CA LEU A 64 -11.12 2.64 -8.71
C LEU A 64 -12.15 2.31 -7.64
N VAL A 65 -13.09 3.21 -7.45
CA VAL A 65 -14.27 3.01 -6.60
C VAL A 65 -15.45 2.71 -7.49
N THR A 66 -16.08 1.55 -7.33
CA THR A 66 -17.30 1.19 -8.05
C THR A 66 -18.51 1.88 -7.43
N HIS A 67 -19.65 1.87 -8.15
CA HIS A 67 -20.90 2.49 -7.67
C HIS A 67 -21.42 1.89 -6.36
N ASN A 68 -21.06 0.65 -6.04
CA ASN A 68 -21.40 -0.01 -4.76
C ASN A 68 -20.30 0.12 -3.69
N GLY A 69 -19.30 0.99 -3.91
CA GLY A 69 -18.22 1.25 -2.96
C GLY A 69 -17.15 0.15 -2.88
N THR A 70 -17.08 -0.78 -3.84
CA THR A 70 -15.98 -1.74 -3.92
C THR A 70 -14.75 -1.07 -4.51
N LEU A 71 -13.57 -1.34 -3.95
CA LEU A 71 -12.31 -0.88 -4.51
C LEU A 71 -11.75 -1.92 -5.49
N LEU A 72 -11.27 -1.47 -6.64
CA LEU A 72 -10.69 -2.31 -7.68
C LEU A 72 -9.27 -1.82 -8.00
N LEU A 73 -8.31 -2.73 -7.94
CA LEU A 73 -6.96 -2.47 -8.43
C LEU A 73 -6.95 -2.48 -9.96
N THR A 74 -6.35 -1.44 -10.57
CA THR A 74 -6.34 -1.23 -12.03
C THR A 74 -4.97 -0.75 -12.50
N ASP A 75 -4.85 -0.57 -13.82
CA ASP A 75 -3.64 -0.08 -14.50
C ASP A 75 -2.41 -0.95 -14.28
N PHE A 76 -2.43 -2.13 -14.87
CA PHE A 76 -1.31 -3.07 -14.91
C PHE A 76 -0.26 -2.70 -15.99
N GLY A 77 -0.27 -1.48 -16.52
CA GLY A 77 0.64 -1.03 -17.58
C GLY A 77 2.12 -1.09 -17.20
N GLN A 78 2.45 -0.90 -15.93
CA GLN A 78 3.81 -1.05 -15.39
C GLN A 78 4.07 -2.44 -14.78
N ALA A 79 3.04 -3.27 -14.65
CA ALA A 79 3.18 -4.59 -14.05
C ALA A 79 4.16 -5.46 -14.84
N ARG A 80 4.89 -6.29 -14.12
CA ARG A 80 5.82 -7.26 -14.69
C ARG A 80 5.47 -8.64 -14.17
N MET A 81 5.48 -9.59 -15.10
CA MET A 81 5.30 -11.00 -14.81
C MET A 81 6.36 -11.79 -15.55
N LYS A 82 6.98 -12.74 -14.87
CA LYS A 82 8.07 -13.55 -15.42
C LYS A 82 8.00 -14.96 -14.86
N ASP A 83 8.37 -15.94 -15.68
CA ASP A 83 8.55 -17.31 -15.21
C ASP A 83 9.67 -17.33 -14.14
N PHE A 84 9.42 -18.02 -13.06
CA PHE A 84 10.44 -18.27 -12.05
C PHE A 84 11.51 -19.20 -12.62
N ASN A 85 12.74 -18.74 -12.59
CA ASN A 85 13.88 -19.57 -12.97
C ASN A 85 14.74 -19.84 -11.74
N PRO A 86 14.73 -21.04 -11.17
CA PRO A 86 15.52 -21.36 -9.97
C PRO A 86 17.03 -21.30 -10.20
N LEU A 87 17.50 -21.32 -11.47
CA LEU A 87 18.94 -21.34 -11.80
C LEU A 87 19.48 -19.97 -12.25
N GLY A 88 18.62 -19.00 -12.51
CA GLY A 88 19.01 -17.67 -12.97
C GLY A 88 18.38 -16.57 -12.14
N GLY A 89 19.12 -15.60 -11.65
CA GLY A 89 18.62 -14.49 -10.84
C GLY A 89 17.38 -13.83 -11.46
N SER A 90 16.22 -14.15 -10.92
CA SER A 90 14.93 -13.71 -11.42
C SER A 90 14.53 -12.42 -10.71
N SER A 91 15.17 -11.30 -11.05
CA SER A 91 14.70 -9.98 -10.65
C SER A 91 13.82 -9.37 -11.75
N LEU A 92 12.73 -8.71 -11.35
CA LEU A 92 12.00 -7.81 -12.21
C LEU A 92 12.59 -6.40 -12.05
N THR A 93 12.91 -5.74 -13.16
CA THR A 93 13.33 -4.35 -13.11
C THR A 93 12.10 -3.47 -13.09
N ALA A 94 11.94 -2.69 -12.01
CA ALA A 94 10.90 -1.66 -11.96
C ALA A 94 11.17 -0.62 -13.04
N GLN A 95 10.18 -0.29 -13.83
CA GLN A 95 10.15 0.95 -14.58
C GLN A 95 9.58 2.03 -13.66
N THR A 96 9.83 3.29 -13.98
CA THR A 96 9.46 4.44 -13.15
C THR A 96 7.93 4.55 -12.98
N GLY A 97 7.40 4.00 -11.88
CA GLY A 97 6.06 4.32 -11.40
C GLY A 97 6.00 5.76 -10.82
N ASP A 98 4.93 6.09 -10.13
CA ASP A 98 4.78 7.41 -9.48
C ASP A 98 5.81 7.61 -8.37
N ALA A 99 6.67 8.63 -8.51
CA ALA A 99 7.78 8.91 -7.59
C ALA A 99 7.33 9.11 -6.12
N ASN A 100 6.07 9.50 -5.88
CA ASN A 100 5.56 9.71 -4.54
C ASN A 100 5.32 8.40 -3.76
N TYR A 101 5.08 7.30 -4.48
CA TYR A 101 4.76 5.99 -3.90
C TYR A 101 5.89 4.96 -4.06
N GLN A 102 6.99 5.35 -4.70
CA GLN A 102 8.14 4.48 -4.87
C GLN A 102 8.93 4.30 -3.58
N PRO A 103 9.48 3.10 -3.32
CA PRO A 103 10.46 2.90 -2.26
C PRO A 103 11.75 3.68 -2.55
N PRO A 104 12.58 3.90 -1.53
CA PRO A 104 13.94 4.44 -1.73
C PRO A 104 14.75 3.54 -2.67
N PRO A 105 15.64 4.12 -3.49
CA PRO A 105 16.40 3.40 -4.51
C PRO A 105 17.58 2.62 -3.90
N VAL A 106 17.29 1.63 -3.06
CA VAL A 106 18.30 0.75 -2.47
C VAL A 106 18.59 -0.43 -3.40
N SER A 107 19.88 -0.68 -3.65
CA SER A 107 20.28 -1.83 -4.46
C SER A 107 20.13 -3.13 -3.67
N PRO A 108 19.44 -4.14 -4.21
CA PRO A 108 19.36 -5.44 -3.56
C PRO A 108 20.73 -6.11 -3.42
N LEU A 109 21.65 -5.82 -4.34
CA LEU A 109 22.99 -6.39 -4.34
C LEU A 109 23.83 -5.93 -3.14
N HIS A 110 23.70 -4.67 -2.73
CA HIS A 110 24.46 -4.10 -1.62
C HIS A 110 24.05 -4.72 -0.28
N ASN A 111 22.76 -5.00 -0.09
CA ASN A 111 22.23 -5.59 1.14
C ASN A 111 22.41 -7.11 1.19
N ALA A 112 22.37 -7.80 0.04
CA ALA A 112 22.61 -9.24 -0.02
C ALA A 112 24.05 -9.61 0.31
N ILE A 113 25.03 -8.80 -0.12
CA ILE A 113 26.45 -9.02 0.19
C ILE A 113 26.73 -8.82 1.68
N SER A 114 26.09 -7.83 2.33
CA SER A 114 26.27 -7.56 3.75
C SER A 114 25.69 -8.66 4.67
N THR A 115 24.65 -9.36 4.22
CA THR A 115 23.99 -10.45 4.99
C THR A 115 24.53 -11.84 4.65
N SER A 116 25.01 -12.07 3.42
CA SER A 116 25.46 -13.40 2.98
C SER A 116 26.87 -13.77 3.48
N VAL A 117 27.69 -12.80 3.85
CA VAL A 117 29.04 -13.03 4.41
C VAL A 117 28.98 -13.73 5.79
N GLY A 118 27.81 -13.73 6.46
CA GLY A 118 27.63 -14.32 7.79
C GLY A 118 26.98 -15.71 7.83
N LEU A 119 26.28 -16.17 6.79
CA LEU A 119 25.36 -17.30 6.91
C LEU A 119 25.50 -18.43 5.87
N GLY A 120 26.44 -18.38 4.95
CA GLY A 120 26.73 -19.52 4.04
C GLY A 120 25.55 -19.99 3.16
N ILE A 121 24.55 -19.15 2.92
CA ILE A 121 23.30 -19.53 2.25
C ILE A 121 23.37 -19.15 0.77
N SER A 122 23.33 -20.13 -0.11
CA SER A 122 23.31 -19.96 -1.57
C SER A 122 21.89 -19.60 -2.08
N HIS A 123 21.27 -18.53 -1.56
CA HIS A 123 19.90 -18.13 -1.91
C HIS A 123 19.82 -16.77 -2.60
N THR A 124 20.72 -16.51 -3.56
CA THR A 124 20.62 -15.30 -4.43
C THR A 124 19.33 -15.24 -5.24
N GLN A 125 18.63 -16.35 -5.37
CA GLN A 125 17.42 -16.52 -6.18
C GLN A 125 16.17 -15.97 -5.49
N ASP A 126 16.00 -16.24 -4.18
CA ASP A 126 14.87 -15.77 -3.40
C ASP A 126 14.92 -14.24 -3.17
N VAL A 127 16.12 -13.66 -3.15
CA VAL A 127 16.35 -12.23 -2.96
C VAL A 127 15.71 -11.38 -4.07
N GLY A 128 15.85 -11.76 -5.34
CA GLY A 128 15.25 -11.01 -6.46
C GLY A 128 13.72 -11.04 -6.48
N LEU A 129 13.15 -12.17 -6.09
CA LEU A 129 11.70 -12.38 -5.95
C LEU A 129 11.11 -11.48 -4.87
N ARG A 130 11.68 -11.58 -3.67
CA ARG A 130 11.23 -10.81 -2.51
C ARG A 130 11.38 -9.32 -2.74
N TRP A 131 12.44 -8.91 -3.41
CA TRP A 131 12.71 -7.51 -3.71
C TRP A 131 11.65 -6.89 -4.63
N SER A 132 11.27 -7.57 -5.69
CA SER A 132 10.28 -7.06 -6.65
C SER A 132 8.91 -6.88 -6.00
N ARG A 133 8.44 -7.87 -5.24
CA ARG A 133 7.17 -7.80 -4.50
C ARG A 133 7.23 -6.80 -3.34
N ALA A 134 8.38 -6.64 -2.70
CA ALA A 134 8.60 -5.68 -1.64
C ALA A 134 8.49 -4.22 -2.09
N TYR A 135 8.59 -3.95 -3.41
CA TYR A 135 8.28 -2.64 -3.97
C TYR A 135 6.79 -2.31 -3.75
N ASP A 136 5.91 -3.20 -4.15
CA ASP A 136 4.46 -3.03 -3.99
C ASP A 136 4.04 -2.96 -2.51
N VAL A 137 4.74 -3.68 -1.64
CA VAL A 137 4.51 -3.60 -0.18
C VAL A 137 4.76 -2.20 0.35
N TRP A 138 5.85 -1.54 -0.06
CA TRP A 138 6.10 -0.14 0.28
C TRP A 138 5.01 0.79 -0.23
N SER A 139 4.63 0.65 -1.51
CA SER A 139 3.60 1.49 -2.11
C SER A 139 2.24 1.31 -1.42
N MET A 140 1.93 0.08 -1.00
CA MET A 140 0.73 -0.21 -0.22
C MET A 140 0.79 0.44 1.18
N ALA A 141 1.95 0.46 1.85
CA ALA A 141 2.11 1.18 3.12
C ALA A 141 1.84 2.68 2.97
N CYS A 142 2.29 3.29 1.87
CA CYS A 142 1.97 4.68 1.54
C CYS A 142 0.46 4.91 1.46
N ILE A 143 -0.25 4.07 0.70
CA ILE A 143 -1.69 4.14 0.51
C ILE A 143 -2.43 3.94 1.84
N MET A 144 -2.07 2.93 2.62
CA MET A 144 -2.68 2.65 3.93
C MET A 144 -2.51 3.84 4.88
N THR A 145 -1.33 4.45 4.93
CA THR A 145 -1.07 5.64 5.76
C THR A 145 -1.96 6.81 5.34
N GLU A 146 -2.09 7.07 4.04
CA GLU A 146 -2.93 8.15 3.51
C GLU A 146 -4.42 7.90 3.79
N VAL A 147 -4.88 6.66 3.66
CA VAL A 147 -6.26 6.28 3.97
C VAL A 147 -6.57 6.50 5.45
N ILE A 148 -5.70 6.08 6.35
CA ILE A 148 -5.88 6.30 7.80
C ILE A 148 -5.85 7.80 8.12
N GLU A 149 -4.94 8.58 7.53
CA GLU A 149 -4.94 10.04 7.68
C GLU A 149 -6.27 10.65 7.22
N TYR A 150 -6.76 10.21 6.06
CA TYR A 150 -8.04 10.69 5.55
C TYR A 150 -9.20 10.35 6.48
N ILE A 151 -9.31 9.11 6.95
CA ILE A 151 -10.40 8.67 7.84
C ILE A 151 -10.34 9.41 9.18
N THR A 152 -9.14 9.64 9.73
CA THR A 152 -8.98 10.23 11.06
C THR A 152 -8.99 11.76 11.07
N GLN A 153 -8.47 12.40 10.03
CA GLN A 153 -8.25 13.85 9.97
C GLN A 153 -9.10 14.53 8.88
N GLY A 154 -9.83 13.76 8.08
CA GLY A 154 -10.60 14.25 6.95
C GLY A 154 -9.73 14.82 5.82
N SER A 155 -10.38 15.40 4.82
CA SER A 155 -9.72 15.96 3.62
C SER A 155 -8.68 17.04 3.96
N ALA A 156 -8.95 17.90 4.94
CA ALA A 156 -8.01 18.96 5.34
C ALA A 156 -6.73 18.37 5.95
N GLY A 157 -6.84 17.39 6.84
CA GLY A 157 -5.71 16.71 7.46
C GLY A 157 -4.88 15.93 6.44
N PHE A 158 -5.53 15.21 5.53
CA PHE A 158 -4.90 14.53 4.41
C PHE A 158 -4.08 15.48 3.53
N LYS A 159 -4.66 16.63 3.11
CA LYS A 159 -3.93 17.64 2.33
C LYS A 159 -2.75 18.22 3.09
N ALA A 160 -2.94 18.53 4.38
CA ALA A 160 -1.87 19.04 5.24
C ALA A 160 -0.73 18.00 5.41
N PHE A 161 -1.05 16.70 5.49
CA PHE A 161 -0.05 15.63 5.53
C PHE A 161 0.78 15.59 4.25
N GLY A 162 0.14 15.64 3.07
CA GLY A 162 0.84 15.72 1.79
C GLY A 162 1.77 16.95 1.71
N GLN A 163 1.29 18.12 2.15
CA GLN A 163 2.09 19.33 2.15
C GLN A 163 3.29 19.27 3.12
N ARG A 164 3.15 18.64 4.29
CA ARG A 164 4.29 18.42 5.20
C ARG A 164 5.37 17.56 4.55
N ARG A 165 5.00 16.48 3.85
CA ARG A 165 5.96 15.64 3.11
C ARG A 165 6.73 16.42 2.05
N ILE A 166 6.04 17.30 1.29
CA ILE A 166 6.67 18.17 0.28
C ILE A 166 7.65 19.15 0.94
N ASN A 167 7.27 19.77 2.05
CA ASN A 167 8.07 20.78 2.73
C ASN A 167 9.38 20.22 3.32
N GLU A 168 9.43 18.94 3.65
CA GLU A 168 10.64 18.30 4.19
C GLU A 168 11.75 18.11 3.15
N ASP A 169 11.39 18.03 1.87
CA ASP A 169 12.35 17.71 0.80
C ASP A 169 12.03 18.49 -0.48
N GLN A 170 11.47 19.67 -0.41
CA GLN A 170 11.14 20.67 -1.45
C GLN A 170 10.98 20.17 -2.92
N SER A 171 11.23 18.88 -3.19
CA SER A 171 11.27 18.27 -4.50
C SER A 171 10.31 17.10 -4.68
N SER A 172 9.79 16.50 -3.59
CA SER A 172 9.04 15.25 -3.68
C SER A 172 8.04 15.08 -2.55
N ALA A 173 6.83 14.60 -2.89
CA ALA A 173 5.85 14.12 -1.92
C ALA A 173 6.09 12.66 -1.48
N ALA A 174 7.24 12.06 -1.83
CA ALA A 174 7.61 10.72 -1.41
C ALA A 174 7.58 10.58 0.12
N PHE A 175 7.45 9.34 0.60
CA PHE A 175 7.40 9.03 2.03
C PHE A 175 8.79 8.95 2.66
N TRP A 176 9.83 8.93 1.86
CA TRP A 176 11.22 8.87 2.28
C TRP A 176 12.00 10.10 1.82
N LYS A 177 13.16 10.32 2.43
CA LYS A 177 14.16 11.33 2.05
C LYS A 177 15.56 10.73 2.13
N ARG A 178 16.54 11.44 1.60
CA ARG A 178 17.95 11.07 1.77
C ARG A 178 18.35 11.28 3.23
N GLY A 179 19.09 10.33 3.78
CA GLY A 179 19.65 10.42 5.11
C GLY A 179 20.88 11.33 5.16
N ALA A 180 21.39 11.56 6.36
CA ALA A 180 22.56 12.42 6.59
C ALA A 180 23.85 11.86 5.96
N THR A 181 23.96 10.55 5.80
CA THR A 181 25.09 9.88 5.16
C THR A 181 24.76 9.57 3.70
N GLU A 182 25.72 9.80 2.81
CA GLU A 182 25.55 9.53 1.40
C GLU A 182 25.14 8.07 1.16
N GLY A 183 24.14 7.87 0.29
CA GLY A 183 23.59 6.54 -0.02
C GLY A 183 22.64 5.97 1.03
N THR A 184 22.35 6.70 2.13
CA THR A 184 21.34 6.30 3.10
C THR A 184 20.00 6.96 2.81
N TYR A 185 18.93 6.32 3.28
CA TYR A 185 17.54 6.79 3.15
C TYR A 185 16.83 6.59 4.48
N GLU A 186 15.89 7.47 4.76
CA GLU A 186 15.08 7.42 5.98
C GLU A 186 13.63 7.82 5.69
N LEU A 187 12.73 7.37 6.54
CA LEU A 187 11.34 7.79 6.49
C LEU A 187 11.23 9.26 6.88
N LYS A 188 10.40 10.05 6.17
CA LYS A 188 10.19 11.46 6.50
C LYS A 188 9.60 11.62 7.90
N VAL A 189 9.96 12.71 8.56
CA VAL A 189 9.48 13.02 9.91
C VAL A 189 7.95 13.14 9.93
N SER A 190 7.35 13.76 8.92
CA SER A 190 5.89 13.87 8.79
C SER A 190 5.19 12.51 8.72
N VAL A 191 5.82 11.49 8.12
CA VAL A 191 5.31 10.12 8.09
C VAL A 191 5.44 9.47 9.47
N GLN A 192 6.60 9.61 10.13
CA GLN A 192 6.82 9.11 11.49
C GLN A 192 5.82 9.74 12.48
N GLU A 193 5.58 11.05 12.36
CA GLU A 193 4.58 11.76 13.17
C GLU A 193 3.16 11.25 12.95
N ALA A 194 2.79 10.90 11.69
CA ALA A 194 1.50 10.29 11.38
C ALA A 194 1.37 8.94 12.07
N LEU A 195 2.35 8.05 11.91
CA LEU A 195 2.36 6.73 12.57
C LEU A 195 2.32 6.85 14.09
N ASN A 196 3.09 7.78 14.67
CA ASN A 196 3.07 8.04 16.11
C ASN A 196 1.71 8.58 16.59
N ARG A 197 1.00 9.37 15.77
CA ARG A 197 -0.34 9.86 16.08
C ARG A 197 -1.35 8.70 16.10
N PHE A 198 -1.27 7.77 15.14
CA PHE A 198 -2.12 6.58 15.11
C PHE A 198 -1.92 5.69 16.34
N ARG A 199 -0.67 5.53 16.81
CA ARG A 199 -0.36 4.78 18.05
C ARG A 199 -0.87 5.41 19.34
N ARG A 200 -1.08 6.74 19.36
CA ARG A 200 -1.59 7.44 20.55
C ARG A 200 -3.10 7.27 20.73
N THR A 201 -3.78 6.59 19.83
CA THR A 201 -5.20 6.26 19.98
C THR A 201 -5.39 5.16 21.02
N GLN A 202 -6.63 4.97 21.49
CA GLN A 202 -7.00 3.82 22.33
C GLN A 202 -7.47 2.62 21.48
N ASP A 203 -7.44 2.75 20.16
CA ASP A 203 -7.84 1.71 19.22
C ASP A 203 -6.67 0.72 19.04
N ARG A 204 -6.77 -0.45 19.72
CA ARG A 204 -5.73 -1.50 19.68
C ARG A 204 -5.49 -2.04 18.26
N TYR A 205 -6.56 -2.08 17.43
CA TYR A 205 -6.44 -2.57 16.06
C TYR A 205 -5.67 -1.57 15.19
N LEU A 206 -5.96 -0.28 15.36
CA LEU A 206 -5.21 0.77 14.67
C LEU A 206 -3.73 0.75 15.08
N ILE A 207 -3.42 0.50 16.36
CA ILE A 207 -2.03 0.35 16.82
C ILE A 207 -1.35 -0.82 16.10
N MET A 208 -1.99 -2.00 16.08
CA MET A 208 -1.47 -3.19 15.39
C MET A 208 -1.23 -2.95 13.89
N VAL A 209 -2.20 -2.34 13.20
CA VAL A 209 -2.06 -1.98 11.79
C VAL A 209 -0.95 -0.95 11.58
N THR A 210 -0.76 -0.02 12.52
CA THR A 210 0.32 0.96 12.44
C THR A 210 1.69 0.30 12.55
N ASP A 211 1.85 -0.69 13.43
CA ASP A 211 3.10 -1.45 13.57
C ASP A 211 3.39 -2.26 12.30
N LEU A 212 2.35 -2.83 11.70
CA LEU A 212 2.47 -3.48 10.39
C LEU A 212 2.93 -2.48 9.31
N ILE A 213 2.27 -1.32 9.19
CA ILE A 213 2.64 -0.29 8.21
C ILE A 213 4.09 0.14 8.40
N GLU A 214 4.56 0.32 9.63
CA GLU A 214 5.96 0.66 9.91
C GLU A 214 6.91 -0.44 9.41
N SER A 215 6.56 -1.71 9.60
CA SER A 215 7.37 -2.83 9.07
C SER A 215 7.39 -2.88 7.54
N MET A 216 6.31 -2.48 6.89
CA MET A 216 6.24 -2.36 5.43
C MET A 216 7.12 -1.21 4.90
N PHE A 217 7.42 -0.21 5.74
CA PHE A 217 8.32 0.91 5.44
C PHE A 217 9.80 0.63 5.74
N TYR A 218 10.22 -0.58 6.05
CA TYR A 218 11.65 -0.87 6.18
C TYR A 218 12.40 -0.46 4.92
N ILE A 219 13.50 0.28 5.11
CA ILE A 219 14.35 0.74 3.99
C ILE A 219 14.90 -0.45 3.22
N ASN A 220 15.39 -1.47 3.95
CA ASN A 220 15.80 -2.73 3.35
C ASN A 220 14.57 -3.53 2.89
N PRO A 221 14.36 -3.73 1.56
CA PRO A 221 13.21 -4.44 1.03
C PRO A 221 13.08 -5.89 1.51
N LEU A 222 14.19 -6.55 1.89
CA LEU A 222 14.18 -7.93 2.39
C LEU A 222 13.62 -8.05 3.81
N GLN A 223 13.53 -6.96 4.54
CA GLN A 223 12.93 -6.91 5.87
C GLN A 223 11.41 -6.65 5.83
N ARG A 224 10.88 -6.20 4.69
CA ARG A 224 9.45 -5.97 4.53
C ARG A 224 8.69 -7.29 4.56
N PRO A 225 7.55 -7.37 5.26
CA PRO A 225 6.73 -8.57 5.27
C PRO A 225 6.18 -8.87 3.87
N PRO A 226 6.01 -10.13 3.46
CA PRO A 226 5.24 -10.47 2.27
C PRO A 226 3.81 -9.95 2.37
N ILE A 227 3.19 -9.59 1.24
CA ILE A 227 1.81 -9.09 1.23
C ILE A 227 0.80 -10.12 1.78
N ALA A 228 1.12 -11.42 1.67
CA ALA A 228 0.30 -12.49 2.25
C ALA A 228 0.27 -12.41 3.79
N ASP A 229 1.41 -12.13 4.41
CA ASP A 229 1.52 -11.98 5.86
C ASP A 229 0.82 -10.68 6.31
N CYS A 230 0.94 -9.60 5.52
CA CYS A 230 0.20 -8.37 5.76
C CYS A 230 -1.31 -8.62 5.76
N LEU A 231 -1.81 -9.36 4.76
CA LEU A 231 -3.24 -9.69 4.68
C LEU A 231 -3.68 -10.54 5.88
N ALA A 232 -2.90 -11.54 6.28
CA ALA A 232 -3.21 -12.37 7.43
C ALA A 232 -3.41 -11.51 8.69
N ILE A 233 -2.46 -10.60 8.98
CA ILE A 233 -2.53 -9.72 10.14
C ILE A 233 -3.79 -8.84 10.11
N ILE A 234 -4.10 -8.20 8.97
CA ILE A 234 -5.24 -7.28 8.91
C ILE A 234 -6.59 -7.97 8.79
N SER A 235 -6.63 -9.29 8.52
CA SER A 235 -7.85 -10.07 8.37
C SER A 235 -8.20 -10.89 9.60
N GLU A 236 -7.21 -11.36 10.38
CA GLU A 236 -7.44 -12.29 11.49
C GLU A 236 -7.98 -11.63 12.76
N ASP A 237 -7.63 -10.36 13.00
CA ASP A 237 -7.90 -9.68 14.27
C ASP A 237 -9.09 -8.69 14.22
N ILE A 238 -9.74 -8.52 13.08
CA ILE A 238 -10.92 -7.65 12.97
C ILE A 238 -12.16 -8.52 13.02
N PRO A 239 -13.03 -8.42 14.05
CA PRO A 239 -14.29 -9.12 14.09
C PRO A 239 -15.15 -8.72 12.88
N THR A 240 -15.35 -9.64 11.95
CA THR A 240 -16.11 -9.39 10.69
C THR A 240 -17.62 -9.26 10.93
N ASP A 241 -18.11 -9.76 12.03
CA ASP A 241 -19.51 -9.76 12.43
C ASP A 241 -20.01 -8.39 12.94
N GLU A 242 -19.10 -7.43 13.20
CA GLU A 242 -19.42 -6.06 13.58
C GLU A 242 -19.30 -5.04 12.45
N TRP A 243 -19.15 -5.48 11.20
CA TRP A 243 -18.95 -4.58 10.08
C TRP A 243 -20.27 -3.85 9.75
N PRO A 244 -20.32 -2.54 9.86
CA PRO A 244 -21.51 -1.84 9.43
C PRO A 244 -21.71 -2.06 7.93
N LEU A 245 -22.93 -2.41 7.54
CA LEU A 245 -23.35 -2.37 6.15
C LEU A 245 -22.98 -1.00 5.59
N LYS A 246 -22.47 -0.97 4.35
CA LYS A 246 -22.19 0.26 3.64
C LYS A 246 -23.43 1.14 3.73
N ASP A 247 -23.29 2.33 4.32
CA ASP A 247 -24.41 3.26 4.39
C ASP A 247 -24.70 3.72 2.96
N GLU A 248 -25.88 3.44 2.43
CA GLU A 248 -26.29 3.86 1.08
C GLU A 248 -26.18 5.38 0.93
N ASP A 249 -26.33 6.12 2.01
CA ASP A 249 -26.17 7.57 2.07
C ASP A 249 -24.69 8.00 1.88
N GLU A 250 -23.71 7.25 2.42
CA GLU A 250 -22.29 7.57 2.20
C GLU A 250 -21.84 7.31 0.75
N ILE A 251 -22.43 6.32 0.11
CA ILE A 251 -22.18 6.00 -1.31
C ILE A 251 -22.85 7.03 -2.22
N SER A 252 -24.02 7.52 -1.86
CA SER A 252 -24.76 8.56 -2.59
C SER A 252 -24.02 9.91 -2.61
N ILE A 253 -23.26 10.23 -1.53
CA ILE A 253 -22.45 11.45 -1.42
C ILE A 253 -21.22 11.43 -2.35
N CYS A 254 -20.80 10.27 -2.82
CA CYS A 254 -19.68 10.14 -3.77
C CYS A 254 -19.96 10.71 -5.17
N GLY A 255 -21.06 11.43 -5.36
CA GLY A 255 -21.32 12.21 -6.60
C GLY A 255 -21.61 11.37 -7.85
N LEU A 256 -21.81 10.06 -7.69
CA LEU A 256 -22.38 9.21 -8.75
C LEU A 256 -23.90 9.42 -8.76
N GLY A 257 -24.29 10.72 -8.83
CA GLY A 257 -25.67 11.11 -9.05
C GLY A 257 -26.19 10.33 -10.24
N THR A 258 -27.25 9.61 -9.99
CA THR A 258 -28.09 8.95 -10.97
C THR A 258 -28.30 9.88 -12.17
N ASN A 259 -27.45 9.77 -13.19
CA ASN A 259 -27.75 10.31 -14.49
C ASN A 259 -28.84 9.41 -15.09
N PRO A 260 -30.10 9.87 -15.20
CA PRO A 260 -31.23 9.05 -15.65
C PRO A 260 -31.06 8.56 -17.10
N GLN A 261 -30.06 9.05 -17.81
CA GLN A 261 -29.84 8.74 -19.23
C GLN A 261 -29.05 7.46 -19.49
N LEU A 262 -28.49 6.80 -18.46
CA LEU A 262 -27.75 5.53 -18.63
C LEU A 262 -28.58 4.27 -18.28
N ARG A 263 -29.89 4.41 -18.06
CA ARG A 263 -30.79 3.25 -17.79
C ARG A 263 -31.30 2.54 -19.05
N ASN A 264 -30.93 3.01 -20.26
CA ASN A 264 -31.44 2.45 -21.53
C ASN A 264 -30.30 2.10 -22.51
N MET A 265 -29.17 1.59 -22.04
CA MET A 265 -28.19 0.91 -22.90
C MET A 265 -27.85 -0.46 -22.34
#